data_6a4cb717062c7a339a34761e0d1479a4
#
_entry.id   6a4cb717062c7a339a34761e0d1479a4
#
_cell.length_a   1.000
_cell.length_b   1.000
_cell.length_c   1.000
_cell.angle_alpha   90.00
_cell.angle_beta   90.00
_cell.angle_gamma   90.00
#
_symmetry.space_group_name_H-M   'P 1'
#
loop_
_entity.id
_entity.type
_entity.pdbx_description
1 polymer ?
#
loop_
_entity_poly.entity_id
_entity_poly.type
_entity_poly.pdbx_seq_one_letter_code
_entity_poly.pdbx_strand_id
1 'polypeptide(L)'
;MTETLKTGIPAVDRYLGTGYDQVRGFSSRYSATICGHLLRRQSELGIRGSVAEIGTFEGRFFIMLGLAVGEGERAYGFDLFAWPGSQVLERLLANADAHGLARDRFTPLSFDTGKLTAQEFSNLTGGAPLRFIHIDGDHFPKALTQDLRLSLIHI
;
A
#
# COMPACT_ATOMS: atom_id res chain seq x y z
N MET A 1 19.71 -17.12 -17.29
CA MET A 1 18.95 -15.86 -17.17
C MET A 1 17.75 -16.16 -16.28
N THR A 2 17.73 -15.66 -15.06
CA THR A 2 16.56 -15.76 -14.21
C THR A 2 15.46 -14.87 -14.80
N GLU A 3 14.41 -15.49 -15.31
CA GLU A 3 13.23 -14.79 -15.79
C GLU A 3 12.67 -13.94 -14.62
N THR A 4 12.73 -12.62 -14.76
CA THR A 4 12.20 -11.72 -13.72
C THR A 4 10.70 -11.87 -13.73
N LEU A 5 10.13 -12.38 -12.66
CA LEU A 5 8.69 -12.54 -12.49
C LEU A 5 8.02 -11.16 -12.68
N LYS A 6 7.16 -11.02 -13.69
CA LYS A 6 6.47 -9.76 -14.00
C LYS A 6 5.02 -9.83 -13.55
N THR A 7 4.49 -8.72 -13.03
CA THR A 7 3.09 -8.63 -12.62
C THR A 7 2.14 -8.51 -13.80
N GLY A 8 2.63 -8.02 -14.95
CA GLY A 8 1.85 -7.68 -16.12
C GLY A 8 1.17 -6.30 -16.02
N ILE A 9 1.48 -5.51 -14.98
CA ILE A 9 1.10 -4.09 -14.86
C ILE A 9 2.36 -3.28 -15.20
N PRO A 10 2.43 -2.59 -16.36
CA PRO A 10 3.68 -1.99 -16.83
C PRO A 10 4.33 -0.99 -15.87
N ALA A 11 3.53 -0.20 -15.14
CA ALA A 11 4.04 0.76 -14.17
C ALA A 11 4.66 0.05 -12.95
N VAL A 12 3.99 -1.00 -12.45
CA VAL A 12 4.47 -1.84 -11.34
C VAL A 12 5.74 -2.59 -11.75
N ASP A 13 5.77 -3.20 -12.94
CA ASP A 13 6.93 -3.96 -13.42
C ASP A 13 8.16 -3.06 -13.57
N ARG A 14 7.98 -1.84 -14.03
CA ARG A 14 9.04 -0.84 -14.12
C ARG A 14 9.56 -0.47 -12.73
N TYR A 15 8.68 -0.17 -11.79
CA TYR A 15 9.05 0.14 -10.41
C TYR A 15 9.78 -1.02 -9.73
N LEU A 16 9.24 -2.24 -9.81
CA LEU A 16 9.86 -3.44 -9.24
C LEU A 16 11.23 -3.73 -9.87
N GLY A 17 11.42 -3.42 -11.15
CA GLY A 17 12.68 -3.64 -11.86
C GLY A 17 13.80 -2.69 -11.47
N THR A 18 13.50 -1.42 -11.24
CA THR A 18 14.52 -0.37 -11.11
C THR A 18 14.43 0.47 -9.85
N GLY A 19 13.24 0.67 -9.28
CA GLY A 19 13.00 1.61 -8.18
C GLY A 19 12.83 0.96 -6.81
N TYR A 20 12.33 -0.27 -6.77
CA TYR A 20 11.90 -0.89 -5.51
C TYR A 20 12.99 -0.92 -4.44
N ASP A 21 14.21 -1.30 -4.80
CA ASP A 21 15.33 -1.38 -3.84
C ASP A 21 15.98 -0.02 -3.54
N GLN A 22 15.60 1.03 -4.27
CA GLN A 22 16.03 2.40 -3.98
C GLN A 22 15.19 3.03 -2.86
N VAL A 23 13.96 2.55 -2.66
CA VAL A 23 13.09 3.01 -1.58
C VAL A 23 13.36 2.19 -0.32
N ARG A 24 13.63 2.88 0.78
CA ARG A 24 13.86 2.24 2.06
C ARG A 24 12.60 1.55 2.56
N GLY A 25 12.71 0.29 3.04
CA GLY A 25 11.61 -0.51 3.56
C GLY A 25 12.03 -1.94 3.84
N PHE A 26 11.14 -2.73 4.43
CA PHE A 26 11.45 -4.07 4.92
C PHE A 26 10.81 -5.19 4.08
N SER A 27 9.80 -4.86 3.27
CA SER A 27 9.11 -5.82 2.40
C SER A 27 10.00 -6.33 1.25
N SER A 28 9.79 -7.58 0.85
CA SER A 28 10.54 -8.18 -0.24
C SER A 28 9.95 -7.83 -1.61
N ARG A 29 10.82 -7.73 -2.63
CA ARG A 29 10.37 -7.58 -4.02
C ARG A 29 9.50 -8.76 -4.46
N TYR A 30 9.80 -9.96 -3.99
CA TYR A 30 9.02 -11.16 -4.30
C TYR A 30 7.57 -11.05 -3.80
N SER A 31 7.37 -10.65 -2.54
CA SER A 31 6.04 -10.41 -1.98
C SER A 31 5.29 -9.33 -2.77
N ALA A 32 5.96 -8.23 -3.10
CA ALA A 32 5.37 -7.16 -3.90
C ALA A 32 4.96 -7.65 -5.30
N THR A 33 5.76 -8.51 -5.94
CA THR A 33 5.43 -9.09 -7.24
C THR A 33 4.19 -9.98 -7.16
N ILE A 34 4.10 -10.86 -6.15
CA ILE A 34 2.92 -11.71 -5.93
C ILE A 34 1.67 -10.86 -5.74
N CYS A 35 1.72 -9.84 -4.88
CA CYS A 35 0.59 -8.94 -4.65
C CYS A 35 0.21 -8.17 -5.92
N GLY A 36 1.17 -7.74 -6.72
CA GLY A 36 0.90 -7.12 -8.02
C GLY A 36 0.15 -8.07 -8.98
N HIS A 37 0.52 -9.36 -9.02
CA HIS A 37 -0.23 -10.38 -9.77
C HIS A 37 -1.66 -10.54 -9.27
N LEU A 38 -1.86 -10.59 -7.94
CA LEU A 38 -3.20 -10.70 -7.35
C LEU A 38 -4.06 -9.49 -7.73
N LEU A 39 -3.53 -8.27 -7.63
CA LEU A 39 -4.23 -7.04 -8.00
C LEU A 39 -4.59 -7.03 -9.50
N ARG A 40 -3.67 -7.45 -10.38
CA ARG A 40 -3.96 -7.62 -11.80
C ARG A 40 -5.09 -8.63 -12.01
N ARG A 41 -5.01 -9.78 -11.36
CA ARG A 41 -6.03 -10.83 -11.49
C ARG A 41 -7.40 -10.37 -11.00
N GLN A 42 -7.47 -9.64 -9.90
CA GLN A 42 -8.71 -9.02 -9.44
C GLN A 42 -9.29 -8.10 -10.52
N SER A 43 -8.46 -7.25 -11.13
CA SER A 43 -8.89 -6.33 -12.19
C SER A 43 -9.42 -7.07 -13.43
N GLU A 44 -8.77 -8.17 -13.84
CA GLU A 44 -9.21 -9.03 -14.94
C GLU A 44 -10.57 -9.69 -14.66
N LEU A 45 -10.84 -10.03 -13.40
CA LEU A 45 -12.10 -10.60 -12.94
C LEU A 45 -13.19 -9.54 -12.68
N GLY A 46 -12.92 -8.26 -12.94
CA GLY A 46 -13.88 -7.19 -12.70
C GLY A 46 -13.99 -6.78 -11.23
N ILE A 47 -13.15 -7.32 -10.34
CA ILE A 47 -13.12 -6.92 -8.92
C ILE A 47 -12.48 -5.54 -8.84
N ARG A 48 -13.23 -4.57 -8.31
CA ARG A 48 -12.85 -3.16 -8.18
C ARG A 48 -12.87 -2.74 -6.73
N GLY A 49 -12.15 -1.67 -6.42
CA GLY A 49 -12.08 -1.06 -5.10
C GLY A 49 -10.69 -0.50 -4.83
N SER A 50 -10.63 0.42 -3.90
CA SER A 50 -9.37 1.00 -3.44
C SER A 50 -8.53 -0.05 -2.69
N VAL A 51 -7.28 0.28 -2.43
CA VAL A 51 -6.35 -0.56 -1.68
C VAL A 51 -5.82 0.19 -0.47
N ALA A 52 -5.36 -0.52 0.56
CA ALA A 52 -4.74 0.12 1.71
C ALA A 52 -3.46 -0.61 2.14
N GLU A 53 -2.58 0.12 2.82
CA GLU A 53 -1.46 -0.41 3.56
C GLU A 53 -1.44 0.16 4.98
N ILE A 54 -1.22 -0.70 5.96
CA ILE A 54 -0.96 -0.33 7.35
C ILE A 54 0.53 -0.56 7.61
N GLY A 55 1.26 0.50 8.00
CA GLY A 55 2.72 0.47 8.11
C GLY A 55 3.40 0.86 6.80
N THR A 56 3.09 2.04 6.30
CA THR A 56 3.54 2.52 4.98
C THR A 56 5.02 2.89 4.95
N PHE A 57 5.56 3.39 6.05
CA PHE A 57 6.94 3.88 6.18
C PHE A 57 7.32 4.87 5.05
N GLU A 58 8.45 4.68 4.36
CA GLU A 58 8.90 5.53 3.24
C GLU A 58 8.30 5.11 1.89
N GLY A 59 7.32 4.18 1.88
CA GLY A 59 6.48 3.85 0.74
C GLY A 59 6.95 2.72 -0.16
N ARG A 60 7.95 1.91 0.23
CA ARG A 60 8.52 0.86 -0.62
C ARG A 60 7.46 -0.07 -1.23
N PHE A 61 6.57 -0.61 -0.42
CA PHE A 61 5.48 -1.48 -0.89
C PHE A 61 4.28 -0.65 -1.34
N PHE A 62 4.00 0.45 -0.66
CA PHE A 62 2.86 1.34 -0.93
C PHE A 62 2.86 1.91 -2.35
N ILE A 63 4.03 2.30 -2.88
CA ILE A 63 4.17 2.80 -4.25
C ILE A 63 3.72 1.73 -5.24
N MET A 64 4.09 0.46 -5.03
CA MET A 64 3.62 -0.65 -5.86
C MET A 64 2.09 -0.76 -5.84
N LEU A 65 1.45 -0.67 -4.66
CA LEU A 65 -0.01 -0.67 -4.53
C LEU A 65 -0.64 0.50 -5.29
N GLY A 66 -0.11 1.71 -5.11
CA GLY A 66 -0.60 2.91 -5.77
C GLY A 66 -0.46 2.88 -7.31
N LEU A 67 0.61 2.26 -7.82
CA LEU A 67 0.79 2.04 -9.25
C LEU A 67 -0.12 0.95 -9.83
N ALA A 68 -0.63 0.05 -8.98
CA ALA A 68 -1.49 -1.06 -9.39
C ALA A 68 -3.00 -0.72 -9.40
N VAL A 69 -3.43 0.38 -8.75
CA VAL A 69 -4.85 0.76 -8.73
C VAL A 69 -5.32 1.25 -10.09
N GLY A 70 -6.58 0.94 -10.42
CA GLY A 70 -7.23 1.34 -11.66
C GLY A 70 -7.78 2.78 -11.64
N GLU A 71 -8.47 3.16 -12.71
CA GLU A 71 -9.19 4.43 -12.78
C GLU A 71 -10.31 4.48 -11.72
N GLY A 72 -10.42 5.59 -11.00
CA GLY A 72 -11.39 5.76 -9.91
C GLY A 72 -11.04 5.05 -8.60
N GLU A 73 -9.97 4.25 -8.57
CA GLU A 73 -9.47 3.60 -7.35
C GLU A 73 -8.34 4.44 -6.72
N ARG A 74 -8.10 4.26 -5.42
CA ARG A 74 -7.08 4.99 -4.65
C ARG A 74 -6.30 4.06 -3.72
N ALA A 75 -5.06 4.39 -3.44
CA ALA A 75 -4.27 3.73 -2.39
C ALA A 75 -4.29 4.60 -1.12
N TYR A 76 -4.62 3.99 0.02
CA TYR A 76 -4.59 4.62 1.34
C TYR A 76 -3.46 4.05 2.16
N GLY A 77 -2.57 4.91 2.66
CA GLY A 77 -1.41 4.50 3.45
C GLY A 77 -1.51 4.99 4.88
N PHE A 78 -1.59 4.07 5.84
CA PHE A 78 -1.64 4.38 7.27
C PHE A 78 -0.27 4.20 7.91
N ASP A 79 0.23 5.23 8.56
CA ASP A 79 1.45 5.20 9.35
C ASP A 79 1.43 6.37 10.34
N LEU A 80 2.20 6.30 11.41
CA LEU A 80 2.42 7.46 12.27
C LEU A 80 3.37 8.48 11.63
N PHE A 81 4.19 8.05 10.68
CA PHE A 81 5.25 8.83 10.02
C PHE A 81 6.22 9.51 11.01
N ALA A 82 6.36 8.91 12.19
CA ALA A 82 7.17 9.46 13.29
C ALA A 82 8.49 8.70 13.51
N TRP A 83 8.60 7.45 13.04
CA TRP A 83 9.79 6.63 13.19
C TRP A 83 10.46 6.36 11.84
N PRO A 84 11.79 6.47 11.75
CA PRO A 84 12.76 6.85 12.77
C PRO A 84 12.93 8.36 12.96
N GLY A 85 12.04 9.16 12.42
CA GLY A 85 12.05 10.63 12.54
C GLY A 85 10.93 11.29 11.74
N SER A 86 10.72 12.59 11.92
CA SER A 86 9.61 13.36 11.34
C SER A 86 9.64 13.50 9.80
N GLN A 87 10.72 13.08 9.14
CA GLN A 87 10.87 13.22 7.68
C GLN A 87 10.29 12.03 6.88
N VAL A 88 9.69 11.04 7.55
CA VAL A 88 9.22 9.80 6.89
C VAL A 88 8.14 10.10 5.85
N LEU A 89 7.16 10.93 6.19
CA LEU A 89 6.11 11.34 5.25
C LEU A 89 6.69 12.11 4.06
N GLU A 90 7.61 13.03 4.28
CA GLU A 90 8.27 13.79 3.21
C GLU A 90 9.00 12.85 2.24
N ARG A 91 9.71 11.85 2.78
CA ARG A 91 10.41 10.84 1.97
C ARG A 91 9.44 9.95 1.19
N LEU A 92 8.34 9.52 1.80
CA LEU A 92 7.29 8.79 1.09
C LEU A 92 6.79 9.60 -0.11
N LEU A 93 6.50 10.89 0.10
CA LEU A 93 6.01 11.77 -0.95
C LEU A 93 7.05 11.96 -2.06
N ALA A 94 8.32 12.16 -1.71
CA ALA A 94 9.42 12.29 -2.67
C ALA A 94 9.64 10.99 -3.47
N ASN A 95 9.58 9.83 -2.80
CA ASN A 95 9.69 8.52 -3.43
C ASN A 95 8.52 8.27 -4.40
N ALA A 96 7.30 8.59 -4.02
CA ALA A 96 6.13 8.46 -4.88
C ALA A 96 6.30 9.27 -6.17
N ASP A 97 6.72 10.53 -6.07
CA ASP A 97 6.99 11.40 -7.22
C ASP A 97 8.11 10.84 -8.10
N ALA A 98 9.23 10.43 -7.49
CA ALA A 98 10.39 9.89 -8.20
C ALA A 98 10.05 8.63 -9.02
N HIS A 99 9.06 7.86 -8.57
CA HIS A 99 8.65 6.62 -9.23
C HIS A 99 7.33 6.73 -10.01
N GLY A 100 6.82 7.95 -10.24
CA GLY A 100 5.69 8.22 -11.12
C GLY A 100 4.33 7.87 -10.54
N LEU A 101 4.20 7.77 -9.21
CA LEU A 101 2.90 7.64 -8.56
C LEU A 101 2.29 9.03 -8.37
N ALA A 102 1.27 9.34 -9.16
CA ALA A 102 0.60 10.63 -9.16
C ALA A 102 -0.11 10.91 -7.81
N ARG A 103 -0.07 12.16 -7.36
CA ARG A 103 -0.58 12.60 -6.04
C ARG A 103 -2.08 12.40 -5.86
N ASP A 104 -2.83 12.42 -6.92
CA ASP A 104 -4.27 12.15 -6.91
C ASP A 104 -4.63 10.67 -6.82
N ARG A 105 -3.65 9.76 -6.90
CA ARG A 105 -3.82 8.31 -6.86
C ARG A 105 -3.69 7.73 -5.45
N PHE A 106 -3.21 8.48 -4.48
CA PHE A 106 -2.99 7.99 -3.14
C PHE A 106 -3.27 9.03 -2.06
N THR A 107 -3.44 8.56 -0.83
CA THR A 107 -3.65 9.40 0.35
C THR A 107 -2.85 8.81 1.51
N PRO A 108 -1.79 9.49 1.97
CA PRO A 108 -1.12 9.13 3.22
C PRO A 108 -1.96 9.63 4.39
N LEU A 109 -2.12 8.79 5.40
CA LEU A 109 -2.96 9.02 6.57
C LEU A 109 -2.13 8.82 7.84
N SER A 110 -1.88 9.92 8.56
CA SER A 110 -1.11 9.90 9.81
C SER A 110 -2.00 9.50 10.99
N PHE A 111 -2.19 8.19 11.18
CA PHE A 111 -3.05 7.62 12.21
C PHE A 111 -2.45 6.37 12.84
N ASP A 112 -2.71 6.21 14.14
CA ASP A 112 -2.50 4.98 14.88
C ASP A 112 -3.70 4.05 14.65
N THR A 113 -3.56 3.06 13.78
CA THR A 113 -4.63 2.11 13.46
C THR A 113 -5.10 1.31 14.67
N GLY A 114 -4.23 1.14 15.68
CA GLY A 114 -4.58 0.52 16.95
C GLY A 114 -5.66 1.26 17.74
N LYS A 115 -5.94 2.52 17.40
CA LYS A 115 -6.94 3.38 18.04
C LYS A 115 -8.18 3.62 17.18
N LEU A 116 -8.18 3.22 15.92
CA LEU A 116 -9.29 3.43 15.00
C LEU A 116 -10.41 2.41 15.24
N THR A 117 -11.64 2.92 15.24
CA THR A 117 -12.83 2.09 15.06
C THR A 117 -12.99 1.71 13.58
N ALA A 118 -13.77 0.66 13.30
CA ALA A 118 -14.11 0.29 11.94
C ALA A 118 -14.76 1.44 11.15
N GLN A 119 -15.65 2.20 11.79
CA GLN A 119 -16.31 3.33 11.15
C GLN A 119 -15.34 4.46 10.79
N GLU A 120 -14.40 4.79 11.68
CA GLU A 120 -13.37 5.79 11.40
C GLU A 120 -12.46 5.36 10.27
N PHE A 121 -12.02 4.10 10.27
CA PHE A 121 -11.22 3.53 9.17
C PHE A 121 -11.97 3.62 7.83
N SER A 122 -13.25 3.22 7.81
CA SER A 122 -14.11 3.34 6.63
C SER A 122 -14.22 4.78 6.13
N ASN A 123 -14.46 5.73 7.02
CA ASN A 123 -14.57 7.15 6.67
C ASN A 123 -13.25 7.68 6.07
N LEU A 124 -12.11 7.29 6.63
CA LEU A 124 -10.78 7.68 6.16
C LEU A 124 -10.45 7.10 4.79
N THR A 125 -10.99 5.94 4.45
CA THR A 125 -10.79 5.27 3.15
C THR A 125 -11.91 5.57 2.13
N GLY A 126 -12.72 6.58 2.40
CA GLY A 126 -13.75 7.07 1.47
C GLY A 126 -15.06 6.29 1.50
N GLY A 127 -15.27 5.41 2.48
CA GLY A 127 -16.52 4.68 2.70
C GLY A 127 -16.82 3.54 1.70
N ALA A 128 -15.97 3.35 0.69
CA ALA A 128 -16.11 2.27 -0.29
C ALA A 128 -15.33 1.02 0.16
N PRO A 129 -15.75 -0.18 -0.25
CA PRO A 129 -15.02 -1.41 0.03
C PRO A 129 -13.59 -1.33 -0.51
N LEU A 130 -12.64 -1.85 0.26
CA LEU A 130 -11.28 -2.08 -0.18
C LEU A 130 -11.18 -3.47 -0.80
N ARG A 131 -10.48 -3.59 -1.93
CA ARG A 131 -10.24 -4.92 -2.56
C ARG A 131 -8.94 -5.57 -2.12
N PHE A 132 -8.11 -4.84 -1.39
CA PHE A 132 -6.82 -5.34 -0.92
C PHE A 132 -6.32 -4.49 0.25
N ILE A 133 -5.84 -5.14 1.29
CA ILE A 133 -5.16 -4.50 2.42
C ILE A 133 -3.85 -5.25 2.68
N HIS A 134 -2.73 -4.53 2.70
CA HIS A 134 -1.43 -5.02 3.17
C HIS A 134 -1.21 -4.56 4.60
N ILE A 135 -0.86 -5.48 5.50
CA ILE A 135 -0.59 -5.18 6.91
C ILE A 135 0.89 -5.46 7.17
N ASP A 136 1.64 -4.40 7.39
CA ASP A 136 3.09 -4.42 7.70
C ASP A 136 3.42 -3.35 8.77
N GLY A 137 2.47 -3.16 9.71
CA GLY A 137 2.60 -2.19 10.80
C GLY A 137 3.34 -2.75 12.01
N ASP A 138 2.77 -2.56 13.20
CA ASP A 138 3.35 -3.07 14.45
C ASP A 138 3.17 -4.59 14.57
N HIS A 139 4.26 -5.30 14.82
CA HIS A 139 4.29 -6.76 14.95
C HIS A 139 3.88 -7.28 16.35
N PHE A 140 3.51 -6.42 17.29
CA PHE A 140 2.98 -6.87 18.56
C PHE A 140 1.59 -7.50 18.40
N PRO A 141 1.29 -8.63 19.10
CA PRO A 141 0.05 -9.38 18.90
C PRO A 141 -1.23 -8.54 19.01
N LYS A 142 -1.26 -7.56 19.91
CA LYS A 142 -2.41 -6.70 20.12
C LYS A 142 -2.66 -5.77 18.92
N ALA A 143 -1.61 -5.15 18.40
CA ALA A 143 -1.69 -4.26 17.24
C ALA A 143 -2.08 -5.04 15.99
N LEU A 144 -1.40 -6.15 15.71
CA LEU A 144 -1.71 -7.03 14.59
C LEU A 144 -3.16 -7.55 14.63
N THR A 145 -3.67 -7.92 15.82
CA THR A 145 -5.06 -8.37 15.97
C THR A 145 -6.04 -7.25 15.60
N GLN A 146 -5.76 -6.02 16.00
CA GLN A 146 -6.58 -4.87 15.66
C GLN A 146 -6.56 -4.58 14.15
N ASP A 147 -5.39 -4.59 13.54
CA ASP A 147 -5.23 -4.34 12.10
C ASP A 147 -5.96 -5.42 11.27
N LEU A 148 -5.86 -6.70 11.69
CA LEU A 148 -6.63 -7.79 11.08
C LEU A 148 -8.14 -7.59 11.23
N ARG A 149 -8.63 -7.14 12.38
CA ARG A 149 -10.06 -6.83 12.58
C ARG A 149 -10.51 -5.73 11.64
N LEU A 150 -9.74 -4.64 11.51
CA LEU A 150 -10.05 -3.56 10.58
C LEU A 150 -10.10 -4.10 9.14
N SER A 151 -9.15 -4.95 8.73
CA SER A 151 -9.10 -5.49 7.38
C SER A 151 -10.32 -6.38 7.07
N LEU A 152 -10.69 -7.27 7.97
CA LEU A 152 -11.80 -8.23 7.78
C LEU A 152 -13.19 -7.57 7.68
N ILE A 153 -13.34 -6.34 8.16
CA ILE A 153 -14.62 -5.60 8.12
C ILE A 153 -14.74 -4.82 6.80
N HIS A 154 -13.63 -4.57 6.09
CA HIS A 154 -13.58 -3.66 4.94
C HIS A 154 -13.26 -4.33 3.60
N ILE A 155 -13.03 -5.66 3.59
CA ILE A 155 -12.83 -6.46 2.37
C ILE A 155 -14.11 -7.19 1.97
#